data_77f0a2ff87d4152cdbe707aca921aacc
#
_entry.id   77f0a2ff87d4152cdbe707aca921aacc
#
_cell.length_a   1.000
_cell.length_b   1.000
_cell.length_c   1.000
_cell.angle_alpha   90.00
_cell.angle_beta   90.00
_cell.angle_gamma   90.00
#
_symmetry.space_group_name_H-M   'P 1'
#
loop_
_entity.id
_entity.type
_entity.pdbx_description
1 polymer ?
#
loop_
_entity_poly.entity_id
_entity_poly.type
_entity_poly.pdbx_seq_one_letter_code
_entity_poly.pdbx_strand_id
1 'polypeptide(L)'
;MVICLKTIKHNIAMKTNETFKERVLGLQSNLLSFAYQLTTDKEQARDLLQDTTLKALDNEEKYVDNVNFKGWIFTIMRNIFINNYRQTVRKATVIDQTEDLYHLNISQDSGLASPEGSYAVKEITHALEGFSDDYRIPFNMYVAGYKYNEIAEKMGLPLGTVKSRIFFARKRLRDQLQDFR
;
A
#
# COMPACT_ATOMS: atom_id res chain seq x y z
N MET A 1 -6.66 52.30 -14.12
CA MET A 1 -6.03 51.46 -13.08
C MET A 1 -7.00 50.77 -12.10
N VAL A 2 -8.31 50.97 -12.24
CA VAL A 2 -9.35 50.42 -11.34
C VAL A 2 -10.00 49.15 -11.91
N ILE A 3 -9.91 48.92 -13.21
CA ILE A 3 -10.55 47.75 -13.90
C ILE A 3 -9.76 46.46 -13.70
N CYS A 4 -8.43 46.56 -13.54
CA CYS A 4 -7.56 45.38 -13.40
C CYS A 4 -7.70 44.69 -12.02
N LEU A 5 -8.03 45.45 -10.97
CA LEU A 5 -8.20 44.92 -9.60
C LEU A 5 -9.56 44.22 -9.41
N LYS A 6 -10.59 44.53 -10.19
CA LYS A 6 -11.87 43.84 -10.16
C LYS A 6 -11.81 42.48 -10.84
N THR A 7 -11.03 42.33 -11.91
CA THR A 7 -10.85 41.07 -12.62
C THR A 7 -10.04 40.06 -11.80
N ILE A 8 -9.04 40.53 -11.05
CA ILE A 8 -8.23 39.67 -10.16
C ILE A 8 -9.06 39.19 -8.95
N LYS A 9 -9.92 40.05 -8.37
CA LYS A 9 -10.84 39.65 -7.29
C LYS A 9 -11.93 38.67 -7.77
N HIS A 10 -12.36 38.76 -9.02
CA HIS A 10 -13.36 37.83 -9.58
C HIS A 10 -12.78 36.45 -9.88
N ASN A 11 -11.49 36.35 -10.24
CA ASN A 11 -10.80 35.07 -10.44
C ASN A 11 -10.37 34.39 -9.12
N ILE A 12 -10.33 35.11 -8.01
CA ILE A 12 -10.05 34.53 -6.68
C ILE A 12 -11.35 34.02 -6.03
N ALA A 13 -12.51 34.52 -6.45
CA ALA A 13 -13.82 34.12 -5.90
C ALA A 13 -14.43 32.88 -6.59
N MET A 14 -13.85 32.40 -7.68
CA MET A 14 -14.20 31.10 -8.28
C MET A 14 -13.28 29.96 -7.78
N LYS A 15 -12.91 29.93 -6.52
CA LYS A 15 -12.77 28.64 -5.84
C LYS A 15 -14.19 28.13 -5.66
N THR A 16 -14.70 27.46 -6.70
CA THR A 16 -15.90 26.63 -6.62
C THR A 16 -15.86 25.88 -5.31
N ASN A 17 -16.95 25.96 -4.54
CA ASN A 17 -17.18 25.12 -3.37
C ASN A 17 -17.39 23.68 -3.87
N GLU A 18 -16.31 23.10 -4.42
CA GLU A 18 -16.31 21.73 -4.92
C GLU A 18 -16.54 20.83 -3.73
N THR A 19 -17.63 20.10 -3.77
CA THR A 19 -17.98 19.19 -2.69
C THR A 19 -16.94 18.08 -2.59
N PHE A 20 -16.77 17.49 -1.40
CA PHE A 20 -15.87 16.35 -1.21
C PHE A 20 -16.11 15.24 -2.25
N LYS A 21 -17.38 14.97 -2.55
CA LYS A 21 -17.78 13.99 -3.56
C LYS A 21 -17.28 14.35 -4.97
N GLU A 22 -17.41 15.61 -5.39
CA GLU A 22 -16.92 16.07 -6.70
C GLU A 22 -15.40 15.94 -6.79
N ARG A 23 -14.67 16.27 -5.72
CA ARG A 23 -13.21 16.07 -5.62
C ARG A 23 -12.82 14.60 -5.75
N VAL A 24 -13.56 13.67 -5.14
CA VAL A 24 -13.32 12.22 -5.28
C VAL A 24 -13.59 11.79 -6.72
N LEU A 25 -14.69 12.24 -7.32
CA LEU A 25 -15.05 11.92 -8.72
C LEU A 25 -14.03 12.48 -9.71
N GLY A 26 -13.49 13.66 -9.48
CA GLY A 26 -12.43 14.26 -10.30
C GLY A 26 -11.12 13.46 -10.33
N LEU A 27 -10.90 12.58 -9.36
CA LEU A 27 -9.70 11.73 -9.28
C LEU A 27 -9.88 10.32 -9.88
N GLN A 28 -11.07 9.95 -10.37
CA GLN A 28 -11.38 8.57 -10.79
C GLN A 28 -10.40 8.01 -11.83
N SER A 29 -10.01 8.79 -12.84
CA SER A 29 -9.07 8.35 -13.88
C SER A 29 -7.66 8.10 -13.32
N ASN A 30 -7.20 8.97 -12.42
CA ASN A 30 -5.91 8.81 -11.76
C ASN A 30 -5.90 7.60 -10.81
N LEU A 31 -6.99 7.41 -10.08
CA LEU A 31 -7.15 6.28 -9.17
C LEU A 31 -7.24 4.96 -9.94
N LEU A 32 -7.96 4.91 -11.07
CA LEU A 32 -8.04 3.72 -11.91
C LEU A 32 -6.66 3.33 -12.46
N SER A 33 -5.89 4.30 -12.95
CA SER A 33 -4.54 4.06 -13.45
C SER A 33 -3.62 3.51 -12.34
N PHE A 34 -3.72 4.07 -11.14
CA PHE A 34 -2.94 3.59 -10.00
C PHE A 34 -3.41 2.21 -9.51
N ALA A 35 -4.71 1.96 -9.46
CA ALA A 35 -5.26 0.66 -9.14
C ALA A 35 -4.75 -0.41 -10.12
N TYR A 36 -4.71 -0.08 -11.42
CA TYR A 36 -4.18 -0.98 -12.44
C TYR A 36 -2.68 -1.28 -12.26
N GLN A 37 -1.89 -0.29 -11.84
CA GLN A 37 -0.47 -0.52 -11.50
C GLN A 37 -0.29 -1.44 -10.29
N LEU A 38 -1.24 -1.43 -9.35
CA LEU A 38 -1.17 -2.29 -8.16
C LEU A 38 -1.64 -3.72 -8.43
N THR A 39 -2.70 -3.89 -9.24
CA THR A 39 -3.37 -5.18 -9.44
C THR A 39 -2.93 -5.90 -10.70
N THR A 40 -2.43 -5.18 -11.71
CA THR A 40 -2.12 -5.66 -13.07
C THR A 40 -3.30 -6.27 -13.82
N ASP A 41 -4.47 -6.33 -13.20
CA ASP A 41 -5.72 -6.88 -13.75
C ASP A 41 -6.83 -5.81 -13.79
N LYS A 42 -7.61 -5.78 -14.88
CA LYS A 42 -8.63 -4.74 -15.11
C LYS A 42 -9.84 -4.86 -14.19
N GLU A 43 -10.29 -6.06 -13.88
CA GLU A 43 -11.44 -6.28 -13.00
C GLU A 43 -11.05 -5.93 -11.56
N GLN A 44 -9.96 -6.48 -11.07
CA GLN A 44 -9.45 -6.16 -9.74
C GLN A 44 -9.14 -4.67 -9.56
N ALA A 45 -8.66 -4.00 -10.63
CA ALA A 45 -8.42 -2.55 -10.59
C ALA A 45 -9.73 -1.76 -10.43
N ARG A 46 -10.81 -2.18 -11.08
CA ARG A 46 -12.14 -1.56 -10.95
C ARG A 46 -12.72 -1.78 -9.56
N ASP A 47 -12.62 -3.00 -9.04
CA ASP A 47 -13.09 -3.33 -7.69
C ASP A 47 -12.32 -2.52 -6.64
N LEU A 48 -11.00 -2.45 -6.75
CA LEU A 48 -10.17 -1.64 -5.87
C LEU A 48 -10.52 -0.15 -5.95
N LEU A 49 -10.85 0.36 -7.13
CA LEU A 49 -11.31 1.74 -7.31
C LEU A 49 -12.64 1.97 -6.61
N GLN A 50 -13.61 1.06 -6.76
CA GLN A 50 -14.92 1.16 -6.12
C GLN A 50 -14.80 1.13 -4.60
N ASP A 51 -14.07 0.16 -4.06
CA ASP A 51 -13.80 0.04 -2.62
C ASP A 51 -13.13 1.30 -2.07
N THR A 52 -12.17 1.85 -2.81
CA THR A 52 -11.48 3.08 -2.43
C THR A 52 -12.42 4.28 -2.41
N THR A 53 -13.26 4.40 -3.43
CA THR A 53 -14.25 5.48 -3.55
C THR A 53 -15.24 5.43 -2.38
N LEU A 54 -15.82 4.26 -2.13
CA LEU A 54 -16.73 4.03 -1.01
C LEU A 54 -16.05 4.36 0.32
N LYS A 55 -14.85 3.82 0.53
CA LYS A 55 -14.09 4.05 1.77
C LYS A 55 -13.69 5.50 1.98
N ALA A 56 -13.41 6.24 0.91
CA ALA A 56 -13.12 7.67 1.00
C ALA A 56 -14.38 8.45 1.42
N LEU A 57 -15.54 8.15 0.83
CA LEU A 57 -16.82 8.78 1.19
C LEU A 57 -17.22 8.46 2.65
N ASP A 58 -17.09 7.22 3.08
CA ASP A 58 -17.36 6.79 4.46
C ASP A 58 -16.44 7.45 5.50
N ASN A 59 -15.32 7.98 5.09
CA ASN A 59 -14.35 8.61 5.98
C ASN A 59 -14.15 10.11 5.67
N GLU A 60 -15.11 10.74 5.01
CA GLU A 60 -15.09 12.18 4.70
C GLU A 60 -14.78 13.03 5.94
N GLU A 61 -15.42 12.74 7.07
CA GLU A 61 -15.23 13.44 8.35
C GLU A 61 -13.79 13.36 8.90
N LYS A 62 -13.01 12.35 8.46
CA LYS A 62 -11.61 12.18 8.88
C LYS A 62 -10.64 12.94 8.00
N TYR A 63 -11.11 13.49 6.91
CA TYR A 63 -10.28 14.30 6.05
C TYR A 63 -10.14 15.72 6.61
N VAL A 64 -8.92 16.19 6.72
CA VAL A 64 -8.59 17.56 7.16
C VAL A 64 -8.16 18.37 5.95
N ASP A 65 -8.79 19.48 5.67
CA ASP A 65 -8.59 20.28 4.45
C ASP A 65 -7.14 20.77 4.21
N ASN A 66 -6.29 20.72 5.22
CA ASN A 66 -4.88 21.10 5.10
C ASN A 66 -3.97 19.96 4.61
N VAL A 67 -4.54 18.76 4.36
CA VAL A 67 -3.80 17.59 3.89
C VAL A 67 -3.96 17.47 2.38
N ASN A 68 -2.91 16.98 1.71
CA ASN A 68 -2.98 16.67 0.28
C ASN A 68 -4.09 15.64 0.01
N PHE A 69 -5.23 16.09 -0.51
CA PHE A 69 -6.41 15.29 -0.79
C PHE A 69 -6.10 14.08 -1.68
N LYS A 70 -5.36 14.31 -2.76
CA LYS A 70 -4.93 13.23 -3.65
C LYS A 70 -4.10 12.19 -2.91
N GLY A 71 -3.09 12.62 -2.16
CA GLY A 71 -2.24 11.72 -1.37
C GLY A 71 -3.01 10.93 -0.32
N TRP A 72 -4.02 11.55 0.30
CA TRP A 72 -4.88 10.89 1.28
C TRP A 72 -5.70 9.75 0.66
N ILE A 73 -6.35 9.97 -0.50
CA ILE A 73 -7.12 8.92 -1.19
C ILE A 73 -6.20 7.81 -1.72
N PHE A 74 -5.04 8.15 -2.29
CA PHE A 74 -4.05 7.15 -2.72
C PHE A 74 -3.57 6.27 -1.56
N THR A 75 -3.46 6.84 -0.36
CA THR A 75 -3.13 6.07 0.86
C THR A 75 -4.25 5.11 1.22
N ILE A 76 -5.52 5.50 1.11
CA ILE A 76 -6.67 4.61 1.32
C ILE A 76 -6.60 3.44 0.34
N MET A 77 -6.43 3.69 -0.96
CA MET A 77 -6.34 2.66 -1.99
C MET A 77 -5.22 1.67 -1.71
N ARG A 78 -4.03 2.17 -1.42
CA ARG A 78 -2.87 1.34 -1.09
C ARG A 78 -3.12 0.45 0.13
N ASN A 79 -3.78 0.99 1.15
CA ASN A 79 -4.10 0.23 2.37
C ASN A 79 -5.12 -0.87 2.09
N ILE A 80 -6.16 -0.60 1.27
CA ILE A 80 -7.14 -1.61 0.85
C ILE A 80 -6.43 -2.72 0.09
N PHE A 81 -5.62 -2.38 -0.91
CA PHE A 81 -4.86 -3.35 -1.70
C PHE A 81 -3.97 -4.24 -0.82
N ILE A 82 -3.18 -3.65 0.09
CA ILE A 82 -2.31 -4.40 0.99
C ILE A 82 -3.12 -5.33 1.91
N ASN A 83 -4.29 -4.88 2.40
CA ASN A 83 -5.14 -5.70 3.25
C ASN A 83 -5.75 -6.88 2.49
N ASN A 84 -6.21 -6.65 1.25
CA ASN A 84 -6.75 -7.70 0.39
C ASN A 84 -5.66 -8.73 0.03
N TYR A 85 -4.48 -8.26 -0.35
CA TYR A 85 -3.32 -9.12 -0.60
C TYR A 85 -2.99 -10.01 0.61
N ARG A 86 -2.91 -9.42 1.81
CA ARG A 86 -2.66 -10.18 3.05
C ARG A 86 -3.72 -11.22 3.34
N GLN A 87 -5.00 -10.92 3.08
CA GLN A 87 -6.08 -11.88 3.26
C GLN A 87 -5.95 -13.06 2.29
N THR A 88 -5.59 -12.80 1.04
CA THR A 88 -5.38 -13.82 0.02
C THR A 88 -4.21 -14.73 0.37
N VAL A 89 -3.07 -14.15 0.76
CA VAL A 89 -1.88 -14.90 1.18
C VAL A 89 -2.19 -15.76 2.41
N ARG A 90 -2.91 -15.22 3.40
CA ARG A 90 -3.32 -16.00 4.60
C ARG A 90 -4.22 -17.17 4.27
N LYS A 91 -5.17 -17.00 3.36
CA LYS A 91 -6.04 -18.10 2.91
C LYS A 91 -5.23 -19.19 2.22
N ALA A 92 -4.28 -18.82 1.38
CA ALA A 92 -3.37 -19.77 0.72
C ALA A 92 -2.48 -20.50 1.74
N THR A 93 -1.96 -19.82 2.75
CA THR A 93 -1.06 -20.40 3.77
C THR A 93 -1.80 -21.33 4.74
N VAL A 94 -3.09 -21.12 5.00
CA VAL A 94 -3.89 -22.02 5.88
C VAL A 94 -4.15 -23.38 5.22
N ILE A 95 -4.09 -23.48 3.89
CA ILE A 95 -4.26 -24.74 3.16
C ILE A 95 -2.97 -25.58 3.23
N ASP A 96 -1.82 -24.96 3.46
CA ASP A 96 -0.51 -25.63 3.47
C ASP A 96 0.09 -25.60 4.89
N GLN A 97 -0.59 -26.28 5.85
CA GLN A 97 -0.09 -26.47 7.22
C GLN A 97 0.92 -27.62 7.30
N THR A 98 1.91 -27.67 6.43
CA THR A 98 3.08 -28.49 6.61
C THR A 98 4.28 -27.65 7.02
N GLU A 99 5.04 -28.17 7.94
CA GLU A 99 6.10 -27.63 8.83
C GLU A 99 7.15 -26.65 8.25
N ASP A 100 7.02 -26.16 7.04
CA ASP A 100 8.01 -25.31 6.36
C ASP A 100 7.55 -23.84 6.16
N LEU A 101 7.22 -23.18 7.26
CA LEU A 101 7.01 -21.71 7.30
C LEU A 101 8.29 -20.90 6.98
N TYR A 102 9.41 -21.58 6.78
CA TYR A 102 10.72 -20.94 6.50
C TYR A 102 10.96 -20.67 5.02
N HIS A 103 10.27 -21.36 4.14
CA HIS A 103 10.32 -21.09 2.71
C HIS A 103 9.04 -20.38 2.28
N LEU A 104 9.07 -19.04 2.29
CA LEU A 104 8.12 -18.26 1.52
C LEU A 104 8.32 -18.61 0.04
N ASN A 105 7.61 -19.64 -0.42
CA ASN A 105 7.28 -19.75 -1.82
C ASN A 105 6.39 -18.55 -2.13
N ILE A 106 7.02 -17.42 -2.51
CA ILE A 106 6.35 -16.36 -3.24
C ILE A 106 5.86 -17.08 -4.49
N SER A 107 4.57 -17.39 -4.47
CA SER A 107 3.88 -18.11 -5.54
C SER A 107 4.29 -17.49 -6.87
N GLN A 108 4.90 -18.26 -7.76
CA GLN A 108 5.31 -17.83 -9.09
C GLN A 108 4.13 -17.34 -9.95
N ASP A 109 2.89 -17.51 -9.46
CA ASP A 109 1.65 -17.09 -10.11
C ASP A 109 1.19 -15.66 -9.80
N SER A 110 1.89 -14.92 -8.94
CA SER A 110 1.60 -13.49 -8.78
C SER A 110 2.21 -12.74 -9.95
N GLY A 111 1.49 -12.53 -11.07
CA GLY A 111 1.63 -11.52 -12.12
C GLY A 111 3.01 -10.88 -12.45
N LEU A 112 4.08 -11.33 -11.80
CA LEU A 112 5.47 -10.95 -11.96
C LEU A 112 6.17 -11.78 -13.07
N ALA A 113 5.40 -12.25 -14.04
CA ALA A 113 5.92 -13.02 -15.18
C ALA A 113 6.76 -12.18 -16.17
N SER A 114 7.07 -10.92 -15.84
CA SER A 114 8.06 -10.16 -16.61
C SER A 114 9.48 -10.50 -16.13
N PRO A 115 10.49 -10.52 -17.03
CA PRO A 115 11.89 -10.72 -16.66
C PRO A 115 12.36 -9.74 -15.58
N GLU A 116 11.89 -8.49 -15.62
CA GLU A 116 12.20 -7.44 -14.64
C GLU A 116 11.61 -7.74 -13.26
N GLY A 117 10.35 -8.26 -13.22
CA GLY A 117 9.71 -8.66 -11.96
C GLY A 117 10.43 -9.83 -11.29
N SER A 118 10.87 -10.82 -12.08
CA SER A 118 11.65 -11.95 -11.59
C SER A 118 13.03 -11.54 -11.05
N TYR A 119 13.67 -10.55 -11.67
CA TYR A 119 14.93 -10.00 -11.19
C TYR A 119 14.76 -9.25 -9.88
N ALA A 120 13.76 -8.38 -9.80
CA ALA A 120 13.47 -7.62 -8.58
C ALA A 120 13.16 -8.53 -7.37
N VAL A 121 12.43 -9.64 -7.57
CA VAL A 121 12.18 -10.63 -6.51
C VAL A 121 13.46 -11.29 -6.03
N LYS A 122 14.37 -11.67 -6.93
CA LYS A 122 15.66 -12.26 -6.57
C LYS A 122 16.52 -11.30 -5.75
N GLU A 123 16.58 -10.04 -6.14
CA GLU A 123 17.33 -9.00 -5.42
C GLU A 123 16.77 -8.75 -4.02
N ILE A 124 15.44 -8.69 -3.89
CA ILE A 124 14.78 -8.55 -2.58
C ILE A 124 15.09 -9.77 -1.70
N THR A 125 15.02 -10.99 -2.26
CA THR A 125 15.32 -12.22 -1.54
C THR A 125 16.77 -12.23 -1.06
N HIS A 126 17.70 -11.90 -1.94
CA HIS A 126 19.13 -11.81 -1.60
C HIS A 126 19.43 -10.74 -0.53
N ALA A 127 18.78 -9.58 -0.64
CA ALA A 127 18.88 -8.55 0.40
C ALA A 127 18.36 -9.01 1.77
N LEU A 128 17.31 -9.84 1.79
CA LEU A 128 16.74 -10.41 3.02
C LEU A 128 17.61 -11.50 3.63
N GLU A 129 18.36 -12.26 2.83
CA GLU A 129 19.32 -13.28 3.32
C GLU A 129 20.40 -12.67 4.21
N GLY A 130 20.79 -11.42 3.94
CA GLY A 130 21.76 -10.68 4.75
C GLY A 130 21.22 -10.13 6.07
N PHE A 131 19.95 -10.40 6.42
CA PHE A 131 19.35 -9.95 7.68
C PHE A 131 19.49 -11.02 8.74
N SER A 132 19.73 -10.60 10.00
CA SER A 132 19.59 -11.52 11.13
C SER A 132 18.14 -11.97 11.28
N ASP A 133 17.95 -13.18 11.82
CA ASP A 133 16.63 -13.77 12.03
C ASP A 133 15.69 -12.88 12.85
N ASP A 134 16.26 -12.08 13.74
CA ASP A 134 15.53 -11.10 14.54
C ASP A 134 14.72 -10.08 13.72
N TYR A 135 15.19 -9.73 12.54
CA TYR A 135 14.51 -8.81 11.63
C TYR A 135 13.83 -9.54 10.48
N ARG A 136 14.46 -10.60 9.97
CA ARG A 136 13.98 -11.37 8.83
C ARG A 136 12.68 -12.09 9.13
N ILE A 137 12.61 -12.82 10.25
CA ILE A 137 11.43 -13.61 10.60
C ILE A 137 10.19 -12.75 10.77
N PRO A 138 10.15 -11.70 11.64
CA PRO A 138 8.96 -10.88 11.80
C PRO A 138 8.60 -10.11 10.52
N PHE A 139 9.58 -9.75 9.71
CA PHE A 139 9.32 -9.11 8.42
C PHE A 139 8.65 -10.09 7.44
N ASN A 140 9.14 -11.33 7.33
CA ASN A 140 8.56 -12.36 6.49
C ASN A 140 7.12 -12.70 6.92
N MET A 141 6.89 -12.86 8.22
CA MET A 141 5.54 -13.06 8.76
C MET A 141 4.61 -11.89 8.41
N TYR A 142 5.10 -10.65 8.47
CA TYR A 142 4.34 -9.47 8.10
C TYR A 142 3.98 -9.46 6.61
N VAL A 143 4.92 -9.82 5.73
CA VAL A 143 4.67 -9.96 4.27
C VAL A 143 3.70 -11.10 4.00
N ALA A 144 3.82 -12.22 4.73
CA ALA A 144 2.88 -13.35 4.68
C ALA A 144 1.48 -13.01 5.25
N GLY A 145 1.22 -11.77 5.64
CA GLY A 145 -0.10 -11.27 6.00
C GLY A 145 -0.46 -11.32 7.48
N TYR A 146 0.44 -11.72 8.35
CA TYR A 146 0.20 -11.68 9.80
C TYR A 146 0.12 -10.24 10.31
N LYS A 147 -0.79 -10.00 11.26
CA LYS A 147 -0.88 -8.70 11.97
C LYS A 147 0.23 -8.62 13.02
N TYR A 148 0.62 -7.40 13.39
CA TYR A 148 1.66 -7.19 14.40
C TYR A 148 1.39 -7.92 15.73
N ASN A 149 0.13 -7.99 16.18
CA ASN A 149 -0.24 -8.69 17.40
C ASN A 149 -0.04 -10.21 17.26
N GLU A 150 -0.41 -10.78 16.11
CA GLU A 150 -0.25 -12.21 15.82
C GLU A 150 1.24 -12.58 15.73
N ILE A 151 2.06 -11.70 15.17
CA ILE A 151 3.53 -11.88 15.13
C ILE A 151 4.11 -11.81 16.55
N ALA A 152 3.65 -10.83 17.35
CA ALA A 152 4.09 -10.67 18.74
C ALA A 152 3.80 -11.92 19.57
N GLU A 153 2.59 -12.46 19.45
CA GLU A 153 2.17 -13.68 20.12
C GLU A 153 2.99 -14.90 19.67
N LYS A 154 3.12 -15.12 18.34
CA LYS A 154 3.87 -16.26 17.78
C LYS A 154 5.36 -16.23 18.13
N MET A 155 5.95 -15.06 18.23
CA MET A 155 7.37 -14.88 18.52
C MET A 155 7.66 -14.70 20.02
N GLY A 156 6.65 -14.59 20.88
CA GLY A 156 6.81 -14.30 22.30
C GLY A 156 7.46 -12.93 22.57
N LEU A 157 7.23 -11.95 21.72
CA LEU A 157 7.86 -10.62 21.78
C LEU A 157 6.84 -9.51 22.09
N PRO A 158 7.28 -8.44 22.78
CA PRO A 158 6.44 -7.25 22.92
C PRO A 158 6.06 -6.66 21.56
N LEU A 159 4.82 -6.19 21.45
CA LEU A 159 4.29 -5.55 20.22
C LEU A 159 5.18 -4.40 19.70
N GLY A 160 5.74 -3.60 20.62
CA GLY A 160 6.66 -2.52 20.28
C GLY A 160 7.94 -3.02 19.60
N THR A 161 8.47 -4.17 20.07
CA THR A 161 9.66 -4.81 19.50
C THR A 161 9.38 -5.31 18.08
N VAL A 162 8.23 -5.94 17.85
CA VAL A 162 7.82 -6.39 16.50
C VAL A 162 7.69 -5.20 15.55
N LYS A 163 7.02 -4.13 15.97
CA LYS A 163 6.88 -2.91 15.17
C LYS A 163 8.24 -2.30 14.79
N SER A 164 9.15 -2.19 15.75
CA SER A 164 10.48 -1.63 15.50
C SER A 164 11.33 -2.53 14.60
N ARG A 165 11.32 -3.85 14.80
CA ARG A 165 12.05 -4.80 13.95
C ARG A 165 11.58 -4.73 12.49
N ILE A 166 10.26 -4.72 12.25
CA ILE A 166 9.70 -4.60 10.90
C ILE A 166 10.01 -3.22 10.29
N PHE A 167 9.98 -2.15 11.09
CA PHE A 167 10.35 -0.82 10.64
C PHE A 167 11.81 -0.76 10.16
N PHE A 168 12.74 -1.30 10.95
CA PHE A 168 14.16 -1.32 10.59
C PHE A 168 14.44 -2.22 9.39
N ALA A 169 13.79 -3.39 9.29
CA ALA A 169 13.88 -4.24 8.12
C ALA A 169 13.48 -3.49 6.84
N ARG A 170 12.34 -2.78 6.86
CA ARG A 170 11.89 -1.95 5.74
C ARG A 170 12.85 -0.83 5.39
N LYS A 171 13.40 -0.15 6.41
CA LYS A 171 14.37 0.92 6.20
C LYS A 171 15.61 0.38 5.51
N ARG A 172 16.18 -0.71 6.03
CA ARG A 172 17.39 -1.33 5.46
C ARG A 172 17.16 -1.82 4.03
N LEU A 173 16.02 -2.48 3.74
CA LEU A 173 15.66 -2.86 2.37
C LEU A 173 15.57 -1.65 1.44
N ARG A 174 14.93 -0.57 1.88
CA ARG A 174 14.85 0.66 1.09
C ARG A 174 16.21 1.23 0.77
N ASP A 175 17.12 1.21 1.73
CA ASP A 175 18.47 1.76 1.59
C ASP A 175 19.32 0.87 0.65
N GLN A 176 19.12 -0.46 0.68
CA GLN A 176 19.80 -1.40 -0.22
C GLN A 176 19.25 -1.41 -1.65
N LEU A 177 17.96 -1.13 -1.81
CA LEU A 177 17.25 -1.17 -3.09
C LEU A 177 17.07 0.22 -3.71
N GLN A 178 17.91 1.20 -3.37
CA GLN A 178 17.82 2.57 -3.92
C GLN A 178 18.00 2.62 -5.43
N ASP A 179 18.74 1.69 -6.01
CA ASP A 179 19.02 1.60 -7.45
C ASP A 179 17.82 1.12 -8.29
N PHE A 180 16.72 0.70 -7.64
CA PHE A 180 15.48 0.24 -8.28
C PHE A 180 14.34 1.29 -8.28
N ARG A 181 14.68 2.56 -8.16
CA ARG A 181 13.71 3.67 -8.23
C ARG A 181 13.54 4.25 -9.62
#